data_62c1ddfbacb97ef841d387608f52b630
#
_entry.id   62c1ddfbacb97ef841d387608f52b630
#
_cell.length_a   1.000
_cell.length_b   1.000
_cell.length_c   1.000
_cell.angle_alpha   90.00
_cell.angle_beta   90.00
_cell.angle_gamma   90.00
#
_symmetry.space_group_name_H-M   'P 1'
#
loop_
_entity.id
_entity.type
_entity.pdbx_description
1 polymer ?
#
loop_
_entity_poly.entity_id
_entity_poly.type
_entity_poly.pdbx_seq_one_letter_code
_entity_poly.pdbx_strand_id
1 'polypeptide(L)'
;MALQKIILAGRVFTGENWLENYAVLIEDGVIQDLLPVAELPAGIVVESYPNPSLVPAFIDLQIYGAYGKLLAVYPEPEALVKLNDYCRSGGAPLFMPTVATN
;
A
#
# COMPACT_ATOMS: atom_id res chain seq x y z
N MET A 1 -4.95 -22.67 -8.33
CA MET A 1 -4.65 -21.70 -9.41
C MET A 1 -4.28 -20.37 -8.79
N ALA A 2 -3.16 -19.81 -9.18
CA ALA A 2 -2.71 -18.53 -8.64
C ALA A 2 -3.55 -17.38 -9.20
N LEU A 3 -3.85 -16.40 -8.33
CA LEU A 3 -4.51 -15.16 -8.74
C LEU A 3 -3.43 -14.16 -9.13
N GLN A 4 -3.40 -13.82 -10.40
CA GLN A 4 -2.45 -12.86 -10.94
C GLN A 4 -3.14 -11.56 -11.33
N LYS A 5 -2.43 -10.46 -11.12
CA LYS A 5 -2.87 -9.11 -11.47
C LYS A 5 -1.65 -8.30 -11.88
N ILE A 6 -1.84 -7.44 -12.86
CA ILE A 6 -0.82 -6.47 -13.27
C ILE A 6 -1.33 -5.07 -12.92
N ILE A 7 -0.48 -4.27 -12.29
CA ILE A 7 -0.75 -2.85 -12.06
C ILE A 7 0.15 -2.04 -12.98
N LEU A 8 -0.48 -1.22 -13.80
CA LEU A 8 0.17 -0.33 -14.74
C LEU A 8 -0.03 1.11 -14.27
N ALA A 9 1.04 1.84 -14.05
CA ALA A 9 1.00 3.23 -13.60
C ALA A 9 1.86 4.11 -14.51
N GLY A 10 1.77 5.42 -14.33
CA GLY A 10 2.57 6.36 -15.12
C GLY A 10 4.07 6.15 -14.91
N ARG A 11 4.46 5.84 -13.69
CA ARG A 11 5.83 5.44 -13.33
C ARG A 11 5.80 4.67 -12.02
N VAL A 12 6.83 3.88 -11.80
CA VAL A 12 6.96 3.03 -10.61
C VAL A 12 8.24 3.39 -9.86
N PHE A 13 8.13 3.61 -8.55
CA PHE A 13 9.28 3.77 -7.67
C PHE A 13 9.57 2.44 -6.97
N THR A 14 10.77 1.90 -7.14
CA THR A 14 11.14 0.59 -6.58
C THR A 14 11.58 0.67 -5.11
N GLY A 15 11.76 1.87 -4.58
CA GLY A 15 12.43 2.13 -3.32
C GLY A 15 13.85 2.68 -3.52
N GLU A 16 14.41 2.50 -4.70
CA GLU A 16 15.74 3.00 -5.07
C GLU A 16 15.70 3.82 -6.36
N ASN A 17 14.93 3.37 -7.35
CA ASN A 17 14.90 3.97 -8.68
C ASN A 17 13.48 4.21 -9.16
N TRP A 18 13.32 5.21 -10.01
CA TRP A 18 12.11 5.43 -10.79
C TRP A 18 12.20 4.69 -12.10
N LEU A 19 11.15 3.92 -12.42
CA LEU A 19 11.05 3.19 -13.68
C LEU A 19 9.88 3.73 -14.49
N GLU A 20 10.11 4.03 -15.75
CA GLU A 20 9.07 4.37 -16.72
C GLU A 20 8.83 3.18 -17.63
N ASN A 21 7.57 3.01 -18.06
CA ASN A 21 7.17 1.90 -18.95
C ASN A 21 7.38 0.51 -18.31
N TYR A 22 7.17 0.43 -16.99
CA TYR A 22 7.17 -0.82 -16.24
C TYR A 22 5.83 -1.02 -15.54
N ALA A 23 5.49 -2.28 -15.31
CA ALA A 23 4.29 -2.67 -14.59
C ALA A 23 4.66 -3.61 -13.45
N VAL A 24 3.79 -3.71 -12.46
CA VAL A 24 3.99 -4.58 -11.30
C VAL A 24 3.13 -5.82 -11.47
N LEU A 25 3.75 -7.00 -11.45
CA LEU A 25 3.05 -8.28 -11.44
C LEU A 25 2.83 -8.71 -9.99
N ILE A 26 1.57 -8.92 -9.63
CA ILE A 26 1.17 -9.40 -8.32
C ILE A 26 0.59 -10.80 -8.47
N GLU A 27 1.03 -11.71 -7.64
CA GLU A 27 0.53 -13.08 -7.58
C GLU A 27 0.17 -13.43 -6.15
N ASP A 28 -1.08 -13.81 -5.92
CA ASP A 28 -1.61 -14.15 -4.60
C ASP A 28 -1.30 -13.10 -3.52
N GLY A 29 -1.44 -11.82 -3.88
CA GLY A 29 -1.24 -10.71 -2.97
C GLY A 29 0.23 -10.32 -2.73
N VAL A 30 1.17 -10.95 -3.45
CA VAL A 30 2.61 -10.69 -3.31
C VAL A 30 3.14 -10.12 -4.62
N ILE A 31 4.00 -9.10 -4.51
CA ILE A 31 4.71 -8.56 -5.67
C ILE A 31 5.71 -9.61 -6.15
N GLN A 32 5.52 -10.08 -7.38
CA GLN A 32 6.37 -11.11 -7.96
C GLN A 32 7.47 -10.53 -8.82
N ASP A 33 7.17 -9.49 -9.59
CA ASP A 33 8.13 -8.98 -10.55
C ASP A 33 7.75 -7.58 -11.02
N LEU A 34 8.72 -6.89 -11.60
CA LEU A 34 8.54 -5.66 -12.35
C LEU A 34 8.82 -5.98 -13.81
N LEU A 35 7.84 -5.77 -14.66
CA LEU A 35 7.91 -6.16 -16.06
C LEU A 35 7.89 -4.94 -16.97
N PRO A 36 8.75 -4.90 -18.01
CA PRO A 36 8.59 -3.91 -19.06
C PRO A 36 7.20 -4.01 -19.69
N VAL A 37 6.56 -2.89 -19.94
CA VAL A 37 5.20 -2.86 -20.53
C VAL A 37 5.16 -3.61 -21.87
N ALA A 38 6.25 -3.57 -22.64
CA ALA A 38 6.34 -4.27 -23.90
C ALA A 38 6.37 -5.81 -23.76
N GLU A 39 6.59 -6.33 -22.55
CA GLU A 39 6.75 -7.77 -22.29
C GLU A 39 5.65 -8.33 -21.38
N LEU A 40 4.51 -7.65 -21.27
CA LEU A 40 3.43 -8.11 -20.40
C LEU A 40 2.81 -9.41 -20.95
N PRO A 41 2.65 -10.42 -20.08
CA PRO A 41 2.00 -11.67 -20.48
C PRO A 41 0.50 -11.45 -20.78
N ALA A 42 -0.02 -12.19 -21.73
CA ALA A 42 -1.43 -12.17 -22.07
C ALA A 42 -2.27 -12.94 -21.03
N GLY A 43 -3.55 -12.59 -20.93
CA GLY A 43 -4.49 -13.35 -20.11
C GLY A 43 -4.50 -12.99 -18.64
N ILE A 44 -3.76 -11.95 -18.23
CA ILE A 44 -3.74 -11.47 -16.85
C ILE A 44 -4.52 -10.16 -16.76
N VAL A 45 -5.32 -10.00 -15.70
CA VAL A 45 -6.08 -8.76 -15.46
C VAL A 45 -5.12 -7.60 -15.25
N VAL A 46 -5.34 -6.49 -15.97
CA VAL A 46 -4.53 -5.29 -15.86
C VAL A 46 -5.38 -4.17 -15.27
N GLU A 47 -4.93 -3.60 -14.15
CA GLU A 47 -5.44 -2.35 -13.61
C GLU A 47 -4.52 -1.23 -14.06
N SER A 48 -5.07 -0.25 -14.77
CA SER A 48 -4.28 0.84 -15.34
C SER A 48 -4.57 2.17 -14.65
N TYR A 49 -3.50 2.84 -14.25
CA TYR A 49 -3.52 4.17 -13.65
C TYR A 49 -2.51 5.04 -14.41
N PRO A 50 -2.88 5.60 -15.56
CA PRO A 50 -1.91 6.20 -16.48
C PRO A 50 -1.18 7.44 -15.96
N ASN A 51 -1.78 8.17 -15.02
CA ASN A 51 -1.19 9.42 -14.52
C ASN A 51 -0.46 9.30 -13.17
N PRO A 52 -0.99 8.57 -12.16
CA PRO A 52 -0.33 8.53 -10.86
C PRO A 52 0.96 7.72 -10.89
N SER A 53 1.81 8.01 -9.92
CA SER A 53 3.00 7.22 -9.64
C SER A 53 2.64 6.09 -8.69
N LEU A 54 3.21 4.92 -8.93
CA LEU A 54 3.09 3.78 -8.02
C LEU A 54 4.35 3.71 -7.17
N VAL A 55 4.16 3.66 -5.86
CA VAL A 55 5.26 3.62 -4.89
C VAL A 55 4.98 2.52 -3.86
N PRO A 56 6.01 2.02 -3.16
CA PRO A 56 5.77 1.12 -2.02
C PRO A 56 4.87 1.78 -0.99
N ALA A 57 3.99 0.98 -0.38
CA ALA A 57 3.10 1.48 0.67
C ALA A 57 3.90 1.97 1.87
N PHE A 58 3.34 2.94 2.59
CA PHE A 58 3.96 3.46 3.80
C PHE A 58 3.71 2.53 4.99
N ILE A 59 4.63 2.58 5.93
CA ILE A 59 4.47 1.97 7.25
C ILE A 59 4.57 3.11 8.25
N ASP A 60 3.50 3.31 9.04
CA ASP A 60 3.50 4.33 10.08
C ASP A 60 4.08 3.73 11.35
N LEU A 61 5.27 4.17 11.74
CA LEU A 61 6.00 3.62 12.87
C LEU A 61 5.58 4.20 14.21
N GLN A 62 4.75 5.26 14.21
CA GLN A 62 4.34 5.90 15.46
C GLN A 62 3.07 6.71 15.22
N ILE A 63 1.96 6.21 15.73
CA ILE A 63 0.68 6.91 15.64
C ILE A 63 -0.11 6.71 16.92
N TYR A 64 -0.62 7.79 17.48
CA TYR A 64 -1.25 7.82 18.80
C TYR A 64 -2.76 7.70 18.75
N GLY A 65 -3.38 7.96 17.62
CA GLY A 65 -4.82 7.91 17.47
C GLY A 65 -5.27 8.50 16.14
N ALA A 66 -6.59 8.44 15.90
CA ALA A 66 -7.20 8.98 14.70
C ALA A 66 -8.64 9.39 14.99
N TYR A 67 -9.17 10.27 14.14
CA TYR A 67 -10.55 10.76 14.23
C TYR A 67 -10.91 11.31 15.61
N GLY A 68 -9.97 12.06 16.23
CA GLY A 68 -10.18 12.69 17.52
C GLY A 68 -10.10 11.75 18.72
N LYS A 69 -9.68 10.50 18.53
CA LYS A 69 -9.58 9.51 19.61
C LYS A 69 -8.14 9.01 19.78
N LEU A 70 -7.54 9.41 20.89
CA LEU A 70 -6.23 8.87 21.31
C LEU A 70 -6.42 7.46 21.86
N LEU A 71 -5.55 6.55 21.46
CA LEU A 71 -5.59 5.18 21.95
C LEU A 71 -5.39 5.12 23.47
N ALA A 72 -4.59 6.02 24.03
CA ALA A 72 -4.37 6.09 25.48
C ALA A 72 -5.66 6.43 26.27
N VAL A 73 -6.58 7.16 25.65
CA VAL A 73 -7.86 7.55 26.27
C VAL A 73 -8.96 6.55 25.96
N TYR A 74 -8.92 5.96 24.78
CA TYR A 74 -9.90 5.00 24.29
C TYR A 74 -9.22 3.68 23.92
N PRO A 75 -8.74 2.90 24.92
CA PRO A 75 -8.03 1.65 24.64
C PRO A 75 -9.02 0.52 24.28
N GLU A 76 -9.70 0.66 23.17
CA GLU A 76 -10.76 -0.21 22.72
C GLU A 76 -10.48 -0.73 21.31
N PRO A 77 -10.98 -1.94 20.96
CA PRO A 77 -10.83 -2.45 19.59
C PRO A 77 -11.35 -1.50 18.52
N GLU A 78 -12.43 -0.78 18.78
CA GLU A 78 -13.00 0.19 17.84
C GLU A 78 -12.02 1.32 17.52
N ALA A 79 -11.24 1.78 18.50
CA ALA A 79 -10.22 2.80 18.27
C ALA A 79 -9.14 2.29 17.33
N LEU A 80 -8.76 1.02 17.43
CA LEU A 80 -7.81 0.39 16.51
C LEU A 80 -8.36 0.24 15.10
N VAL A 81 -9.65 -0.08 14.95
CA VAL A 81 -10.30 -0.15 13.64
C VAL A 81 -10.27 1.22 12.97
N LYS A 82 -10.60 2.28 13.69
CA LYS A 82 -10.55 3.65 13.17
C LYS A 82 -9.14 4.06 12.80
N LEU A 83 -8.17 3.68 13.60
CA LEU A 83 -6.76 3.94 13.35
C LEU A 83 -6.31 3.25 12.06
N ASN A 84 -6.70 1.99 11.88
CA ASN A 84 -6.42 1.24 10.67
C ASN A 84 -7.03 1.91 9.43
N ASP A 85 -8.29 2.33 9.49
CA ASP A 85 -8.98 2.99 8.38
C ASP A 85 -8.28 4.30 8.01
N TYR A 86 -7.89 5.08 9.01
CA TYR A 86 -7.16 6.33 8.80
C TYR A 86 -5.82 6.09 8.12
N CYS A 87 -5.03 5.15 8.63
CA CYS A 87 -3.72 4.84 8.08
C CYS A 87 -3.82 4.31 6.64
N ARG A 88 -4.78 3.43 6.37
CA ARG A 88 -4.98 2.89 5.02
C ARG A 88 -5.40 3.99 4.04
N SER A 89 -6.25 4.90 4.45
CA SER A 89 -6.67 6.03 3.60
C SER A 89 -5.50 6.95 3.24
N GLY A 90 -4.49 7.02 4.09
CA GLY A 90 -3.26 7.78 3.85
C GLY A 90 -2.14 7.00 3.18
N GLY A 91 -2.37 5.73 2.80
CA GLY A 91 -1.38 4.90 2.12
C GLY A 91 -0.51 4.05 3.04
N ALA A 92 -0.87 3.91 4.33
CA ALA A 92 -0.14 3.10 5.30
C ALA A 92 -0.99 1.92 5.77
N PRO A 93 -0.93 0.76 5.09
CA PRO A 93 -1.69 -0.43 5.50
C PRO A 93 -1.14 -1.09 6.76
N LEU A 94 0.08 -0.75 7.16
CA LEU A 94 0.70 -1.22 8.39
C LEU A 94 1.03 -0.03 9.28
N PHE A 95 0.79 -0.17 10.57
CA PHE A 95 1.06 0.91 11.52
C PHE A 95 1.42 0.34 12.89
N MET A 96 2.10 1.16 13.70
CA MET A 96 2.44 0.82 15.07
C MET A 96 1.64 1.71 16.03
N PRO A 97 0.57 1.19 16.63
CA PRO A 97 -0.21 1.94 17.61
C PRO A 97 0.68 2.30 18.78
N THR A 98 0.63 3.56 19.19
CA THR A 98 1.54 4.09 20.20
C THR A 98 0.76 4.71 21.35
N VAL A 99 1.21 4.43 22.57
CA VAL A 99 0.65 5.02 23.78
C VAL A 99 1.77 5.71 24.52
N ALA A 100 1.57 7.00 24.79
CA ALA A 100 2.48 7.74 25.66
C ALA A 100 2.12 7.44 27.11
N THR A 101 3.08 7.08 27.92
CA THR A 101 2.90 6.80 29.35
C THR A 101 3.68 7.80 30.20
N ASN A 102 3.14 8.07 31.38
CA ASN A 102 3.80 8.92 32.35
C ASN A 102 4.75 8.14 33.25
#